data_c61b99a13f53cf53d2c7a47aba30f82c
#
_entry.id   c61b99a13f53cf53d2c7a47aba30f82c
#
_cell.length_a   1.000
_cell.length_b   1.000
_cell.length_c   1.000
_cell.angle_alpha   90.00
_cell.angle_beta   90.00
_cell.angle_gamma   90.00
#
_symmetry.space_group_name_H-M   'P 1'
#
loop_
_entity.id
_entity.type
_entity.pdbx_description
1 polymer ?
#
loop_
_entity_poly.entity_id
_entity_poly.type
_entity_poly.pdbx_seq_one_letter_code
_entity_poly.pdbx_strand_id
1 'polypeptide(L)'
;MDLGLKGKRAIICASSRGLGRGCAMALAEAGCDLVINGRDEAALDGTAAEIRERFGVAVTPVLADVSTPEGQEALLDACSDPDILVNNNGGPPFRDFRELDRAKMLEGVTQNMVTPIELIQAVIDGMASRGFGRIVNITSMSVYQPISGLDLSSGARAGLTAFLAGVARTVAARNVTINNILPGKFDTDRIRGSIRFSAQKAGVSEAQQAEKTANEVPAKRLGTPEEFGIACAFLCSAHAGYITGRNLILDGGLYPGAF
;
A
#
# COMPACT_ATOMS: atom_id res chain seq x y z
N MET A 1 5.78 -10.50 19.85
CA MET A 1 5.74 -11.74 19.01
C MET A 1 6.81 -11.57 17.96
N ASP A 2 7.71 -12.53 17.82
CA ASP A 2 8.64 -12.55 16.69
C ASP A 2 7.88 -12.91 15.41
N LEU A 3 8.00 -12.07 14.38
CA LEU A 3 7.31 -12.28 13.10
C LEU A 3 8.09 -13.20 12.15
N GLY A 4 9.29 -13.65 12.52
CA GLY A 4 10.17 -14.47 11.68
C GLY A 4 10.66 -13.75 10.42
N LEU A 5 10.86 -12.43 10.51
CA LEU A 5 11.21 -11.56 9.37
C LEU A 5 12.66 -11.06 9.38
N LYS A 6 13.41 -11.32 10.44
CA LYS A 6 14.79 -10.86 10.56
C LYS A 6 15.65 -11.33 9.40
N GLY A 7 16.32 -10.41 8.72
CA GLY A 7 17.17 -10.68 7.56
C GLY A 7 16.43 -10.94 6.26
N LYS A 8 15.09 -10.81 6.23
CA LYS A 8 14.31 -10.83 5.00
C LYS A 8 14.46 -9.51 4.25
N ARG A 9 14.39 -9.56 2.91
CA ARG A 9 14.51 -8.40 2.04
C ARG A 9 13.13 -7.96 1.53
N ALA A 10 12.80 -6.70 1.72
CA ALA A 10 11.50 -6.17 1.35
C ALA A 10 11.62 -4.98 0.37
N ILE A 11 10.85 -5.02 -0.71
CA ILE A 11 10.60 -3.87 -1.57
C ILE A 11 9.28 -3.23 -1.14
N ILE A 12 9.30 -1.93 -0.83
CA ILE A 12 8.10 -1.18 -0.46
C ILE A 12 7.94 0.02 -1.41
N CYS A 13 6.94 -0.06 -2.29
CA CYS A 13 6.65 1.00 -3.25
C CYS A 13 5.99 2.21 -2.57
N ALA A 14 6.28 3.42 -3.07
CA ALA A 14 5.74 4.70 -2.60
C ALA A 14 5.76 4.82 -1.06
N SER A 15 6.93 4.59 -0.46
CA SER A 15 7.14 4.45 0.98
C SER A 15 7.85 5.62 1.66
N SER A 16 8.02 6.74 0.96
CA SER A 16 8.61 7.96 1.55
C SER A 16 7.68 8.66 2.54
N ARG A 17 6.36 8.41 2.50
CA ARG A 17 5.32 9.03 3.35
C ARG A 17 4.12 8.10 3.56
N GLY A 18 3.23 8.47 4.46
CA GLY A 18 1.91 7.87 4.64
C GLY A 18 1.92 6.38 4.93
N LEU A 19 1.00 5.63 4.32
CA LEU A 19 0.82 4.20 4.58
C LEU A 19 2.02 3.35 4.17
N GLY A 20 2.65 3.68 3.02
CA GLY A 20 3.86 2.99 2.58
C GLY A 20 5.02 3.16 3.56
N ARG A 21 5.21 4.39 4.12
CA ARG A 21 6.18 4.63 5.18
C ARG A 21 5.83 3.85 6.45
N GLY A 22 4.55 3.79 6.84
CA GLY A 22 4.11 2.96 7.96
C GLY A 22 4.50 1.48 7.77
N CYS A 23 4.30 0.93 6.56
CA CYS A 23 4.74 -0.42 6.23
C CYS A 23 6.26 -0.58 6.32
N ALA A 24 7.02 0.39 5.79
CA ALA A 24 8.49 0.35 5.85
C ALA A 24 9.01 0.37 7.30
N MET A 25 8.45 1.23 8.15
CA MET A 25 8.80 1.30 9.58
C MET A 25 8.54 -0.03 10.30
N ALA A 26 7.35 -0.62 10.11
CA ALA A 26 6.98 -1.86 10.78
C ALA A 26 7.79 -3.08 10.29
N LEU A 27 8.13 -3.15 8.99
CA LEU A 27 9.00 -4.19 8.46
C LEU A 27 10.46 -4.04 8.92
N ALA A 28 10.94 -2.79 9.03
CA ALA A 28 12.26 -2.50 9.61
C ALA A 28 12.34 -2.91 11.09
N GLU A 29 11.32 -2.59 11.88
CA GLU A 29 11.22 -3.00 13.29
C GLU A 29 11.21 -4.52 13.43
N ALA A 30 10.64 -5.23 12.46
CA ALA A 30 10.68 -6.70 12.40
C ALA A 30 12.03 -7.26 11.88
N GLY A 31 13.01 -6.40 11.58
CA GLY A 31 14.37 -6.76 11.18
C GLY A 31 14.57 -7.05 9.70
N CYS A 32 13.69 -6.56 8.82
CA CYS A 32 13.87 -6.65 7.38
C CYS A 32 14.88 -5.62 6.87
N ASP A 33 15.67 -6.00 5.87
CA ASP A 33 16.40 -5.06 5.02
C ASP A 33 15.46 -4.52 3.94
N LEU A 34 15.52 -3.21 3.67
CA LEU A 34 14.50 -2.54 2.87
C LEU A 34 15.05 -1.90 1.61
N VAL A 35 14.28 -2.02 0.51
CA VAL A 35 14.30 -1.06 -0.59
C VAL A 35 13.04 -0.22 -0.48
N ILE A 36 13.20 1.09 -0.27
CA ILE A 36 12.12 2.06 -0.18
C ILE A 36 12.11 2.96 -1.42
N ASN A 37 10.92 3.38 -1.82
CA ASN A 37 10.74 4.12 -3.06
C ASN A 37 9.88 5.38 -2.88
N GLY A 38 10.20 6.40 -3.64
CA GLY A 38 9.44 7.65 -3.70
C GLY A 38 9.88 8.54 -4.84
N ARG A 39 9.12 9.62 -5.08
CA ARG A 39 9.40 10.63 -6.12
C ARG A 39 9.90 11.96 -5.54
N ASP A 40 9.94 12.09 -4.24
CA ASP A 40 10.44 13.24 -3.49
C ASP A 40 11.70 12.80 -2.74
N GLU A 41 12.85 13.26 -3.21
CA GLU A 41 14.17 12.87 -2.72
C GLU A 41 14.33 13.19 -1.23
N ALA A 42 14.00 14.41 -0.82
CA ALA A 42 14.16 14.83 0.58
C ALA A 42 13.31 13.99 1.55
N ALA A 43 12.06 13.67 1.17
CA ALA A 43 11.20 12.82 2.00
C ALA A 43 11.68 11.36 2.01
N LEU A 44 12.21 10.88 0.89
CA LEU A 44 12.72 9.51 0.77
C LEU A 44 13.97 9.31 1.62
N ASP A 45 14.94 10.24 1.50
CA ASP A 45 16.18 10.21 2.26
C ASP A 45 15.94 10.41 3.76
N GLY A 46 15.03 11.32 4.13
CA GLY A 46 14.61 11.50 5.52
C GLY A 46 14.02 10.22 6.12
N THR A 47 13.18 9.52 5.37
CA THR A 47 12.61 8.23 5.81
C THR A 47 13.68 7.15 5.90
N ALA A 48 14.61 7.08 4.93
CA ALA A 48 15.72 6.13 4.97
C ALA A 48 16.64 6.35 6.19
N ALA A 49 16.97 7.60 6.46
CA ALA A 49 17.81 7.97 7.61
C ALA A 49 17.15 7.58 8.94
N GLU A 50 15.87 7.93 9.11
CA GLU A 50 15.11 7.60 10.33
C GLU A 50 15.04 6.07 10.56
N ILE A 51 14.77 5.29 9.50
CA ILE A 51 14.70 3.83 9.62
C ILE A 51 16.06 3.25 10.05
N ARG A 52 17.15 3.69 9.42
CA ARG A 52 18.51 3.23 9.77
C ARG A 52 18.86 3.56 11.21
N GLU A 53 18.55 4.78 11.65
CA GLU A 53 18.83 5.22 13.01
C GLU A 53 18.05 4.42 14.05
N ARG A 54 16.75 4.19 13.81
CA ARG A 54 15.88 3.54 14.79
C ARG A 54 16.04 2.04 14.88
N PHE A 55 16.30 1.36 13.76
CA PHE A 55 16.20 -0.10 13.68
C PHE A 55 17.50 -0.78 13.29
N GLY A 56 18.51 -0.04 12.81
CA GLY A 56 19.82 -0.60 12.46
C GLY A 56 19.83 -1.57 11.28
N VAL A 57 18.79 -1.57 10.43
CA VAL A 57 18.68 -2.41 9.25
C VAL A 57 19.24 -1.70 8.01
N ALA A 58 19.59 -2.46 6.97
CA ALA A 58 19.98 -1.89 5.69
C ALA A 58 18.75 -1.28 4.98
N VAL A 59 18.91 -0.06 4.43
CA VAL A 59 17.87 0.64 3.68
C VAL A 59 18.48 1.22 2.41
N THR A 60 17.92 0.86 1.26
CA THR A 60 18.27 1.41 -0.05
C THR A 60 17.14 2.29 -0.55
N PRO A 61 17.29 3.62 -0.60
CA PRO A 61 16.29 4.50 -1.21
C PRO A 61 16.42 4.47 -2.74
N VAL A 62 15.29 4.37 -3.45
CA VAL A 62 15.20 4.42 -4.91
C VAL A 62 14.28 5.57 -5.32
N LEU A 63 14.87 6.63 -5.86
CA LEU A 63 14.15 7.79 -6.38
C LEU A 63 13.63 7.47 -7.79
N ALA A 64 12.37 7.06 -7.89
CA ALA A 64 11.77 6.67 -9.16
C ALA A 64 10.24 6.72 -9.11
N ASP A 65 9.61 6.84 -10.26
CA ASP A 65 8.17 6.60 -10.43
C ASP A 65 7.94 5.11 -10.72
N VAL A 66 7.37 4.41 -9.75
CA VAL A 66 7.11 2.97 -9.85
C VAL A 66 6.12 2.59 -10.96
N SER A 67 5.35 3.55 -11.50
CA SER A 67 4.43 3.30 -12.60
C SER A 67 5.09 3.31 -13.98
N THR A 68 6.39 3.56 -14.06
CA THR A 68 7.15 3.49 -15.31
C THR A 68 8.04 2.24 -15.35
N PRO A 69 8.30 1.69 -16.54
CA PRO A 69 9.21 0.53 -16.69
C PRO A 69 10.59 0.79 -16.04
N GLU A 70 11.15 1.99 -16.27
CA GLU A 70 12.47 2.39 -15.76
C GLU A 70 12.46 2.46 -14.21
N GLY A 71 11.36 2.92 -13.63
CA GLY A 71 11.20 2.96 -12.19
C GLY A 71 11.06 1.58 -11.55
N GLN A 72 10.40 0.65 -12.24
CA GLN A 72 10.32 -0.75 -11.82
C GLN A 72 11.68 -1.44 -11.93
N GLU A 73 12.40 -1.24 -13.03
CA GLU A 73 13.76 -1.76 -13.25
C GLU A 73 14.70 -1.29 -12.13
N ALA A 74 14.70 0.01 -11.81
CA ALA A 74 15.53 0.55 -10.73
C ALA A 74 15.24 -0.09 -9.35
N LEU A 75 13.96 -0.41 -9.07
CA LEU A 75 13.60 -1.12 -7.84
C LEU A 75 14.11 -2.57 -7.82
N LEU A 76 13.96 -3.28 -8.94
CA LEU A 76 14.37 -4.67 -9.08
C LEU A 76 15.90 -4.81 -9.10
N ASP A 77 16.62 -3.86 -9.67
CA ASP A 77 18.10 -3.79 -9.61
C ASP A 77 18.60 -3.57 -8.18
N ALA A 78 17.89 -2.74 -7.41
CA ALA A 78 18.22 -2.53 -5.99
C ALA A 78 17.95 -3.76 -5.11
N CYS A 79 17.04 -4.66 -5.50
CA CYS A 79 16.77 -5.93 -4.86
C CYS A 79 16.19 -6.94 -5.85
N SER A 80 17.04 -7.73 -6.49
CA SER A 80 16.65 -8.74 -7.49
C SER A 80 15.86 -9.93 -6.92
N ASP A 81 16.06 -10.22 -5.64
CA ASP A 81 15.47 -11.38 -4.97
C ASP A 81 14.73 -11.01 -3.68
N PRO A 82 13.65 -10.22 -3.73
CA PRO A 82 12.92 -9.85 -2.52
C PRO A 82 12.16 -11.05 -1.94
N ASP A 83 12.08 -11.09 -0.62
CA ASP A 83 11.19 -12.00 0.12
C ASP A 83 9.79 -11.41 0.29
N ILE A 84 9.73 -10.08 0.30
CA ILE A 84 8.51 -9.30 0.53
C ILE A 84 8.37 -8.23 -0.54
N LEU A 85 7.15 -8.09 -1.09
CA LEU A 85 6.77 -6.99 -1.97
C LEU A 85 5.52 -6.30 -1.41
N VAL A 86 5.65 -5.01 -1.09
CA VAL A 86 4.50 -4.18 -0.74
C VAL A 86 4.20 -3.23 -1.89
N ASN A 87 3.19 -3.56 -2.68
CA ASN A 87 2.69 -2.71 -3.74
C ASN A 87 1.87 -1.56 -3.19
N ASN A 88 2.28 -0.36 -3.53
CA ASN A 88 1.61 0.88 -3.22
C ASN A 88 1.89 1.90 -4.32
N ASN A 89 0.92 2.74 -4.62
CA ASN A 89 1.08 3.85 -5.54
C ASN A 89 0.10 4.98 -5.19
N GLY A 90 0.35 6.18 -5.68
CA GLY A 90 -0.58 7.28 -5.59
C GLY A 90 -1.90 6.91 -6.28
N GLY A 91 -3.03 7.08 -5.58
CA GLY A 91 -4.33 6.93 -6.24
C GLY A 91 -4.63 8.14 -7.13
N PRO A 92 -5.44 8.00 -8.19
CA PRO A 92 -5.89 9.12 -8.99
C PRO A 92 -6.64 10.14 -8.12
N PRO A 93 -6.65 11.42 -8.52
CA PRO A 93 -7.38 12.46 -7.80
C PRO A 93 -8.90 12.23 -7.86
N PHE A 94 -9.63 12.82 -6.92
CA PHE A 94 -11.09 12.88 -6.99
C PHE A 94 -11.53 13.62 -8.25
N ARG A 95 -12.40 12.99 -9.06
CA ARG A 95 -12.96 13.57 -10.29
C ARG A 95 -14.35 13.03 -10.55
N ASP A 96 -15.20 13.85 -11.17
CA ASP A 96 -16.43 13.35 -11.81
C ASP A 96 -16.04 12.42 -12.97
N PHE A 97 -16.75 11.30 -13.12
CA PHE A 97 -16.42 10.33 -14.18
C PHE A 97 -16.56 10.92 -15.60
N ARG A 98 -17.35 11.98 -15.76
CA ARG A 98 -17.51 12.70 -17.04
C ARG A 98 -16.27 13.48 -17.45
N GLU A 99 -15.35 13.75 -16.50
CA GLU A 99 -14.08 14.42 -16.73
C GLU A 99 -12.93 13.43 -17.05
N LEU A 100 -13.23 12.13 -17.01
CA LEU A 100 -12.26 11.08 -17.29
C LEU A 100 -12.22 10.83 -18.80
N ASP A 101 -11.19 11.36 -19.48
CA ASP A 101 -10.84 10.98 -20.82
C ASP A 101 -10.08 9.65 -20.86
N ARG A 102 -9.86 9.11 -22.07
CA ARG A 102 -9.16 7.83 -22.28
C ARG A 102 -7.74 7.85 -21.66
N ALA A 103 -7.00 8.93 -21.79
CA ALA A 103 -5.64 9.03 -21.28
C ALA A 103 -5.61 8.89 -19.75
N LYS A 104 -6.47 9.65 -19.04
CA LYS A 104 -6.62 9.56 -17.59
C LYS A 104 -7.07 8.17 -17.12
N MET A 105 -7.99 7.53 -17.87
CA MET A 105 -8.41 6.17 -17.56
C MET A 105 -7.26 5.18 -17.66
N LEU A 106 -6.48 5.23 -18.74
CA LEU A 106 -5.31 4.37 -18.93
C LEU A 106 -4.25 4.62 -17.85
N GLU A 107 -3.95 5.87 -17.54
CA GLU A 107 -3.02 6.23 -16.47
C GLU A 107 -3.45 5.63 -15.11
N GLY A 108 -4.71 5.82 -14.72
CA GLY A 108 -5.22 5.31 -13.45
C GLY A 108 -5.23 3.77 -13.38
N VAL A 109 -5.55 3.10 -14.48
CA VAL A 109 -5.48 1.63 -14.58
C VAL A 109 -4.02 1.18 -14.52
N THR A 110 -3.11 1.83 -15.24
CA THR A 110 -1.68 1.52 -15.19
C THR A 110 -1.15 1.62 -13.77
N GLN A 111 -1.36 2.75 -13.10
CA GLN A 111 -0.84 2.98 -11.76
C GLN A 111 -1.40 2.02 -10.69
N ASN A 112 -2.67 1.63 -10.79
CA ASN A 112 -3.36 0.94 -9.70
C ASN A 112 -3.72 -0.53 -10.00
N MET A 113 -3.45 -1.00 -11.21
CA MET A 113 -3.69 -2.39 -11.62
C MET A 113 -2.50 -2.99 -12.37
N VAL A 114 -2.03 -2.35 -13.46
CA VAL A 114 -0.97 -2.93 -14.31
C VAL A 114 0.36 -2.96 -13.54
N THR A 115 0.82 -1.83 -13.02
CA THR A 115 2.08 -1.72 -12.26
C THR A 115 2.23 -2.76 -11.15
N PRO A 116 1.27 -2.95 -10.21
CA PRO A 116 1.40 -4.00 -9.21
C PRO A 116 1.42 -5.42 -9.81
N ILE A 117 0.75 -5.66 -10.92
CA ILE A 117 0.81 -6.97 -11.61
C ILE A 117 2.20 -7.22 -12.20
N GLU A 118 2.78 -6.23 -12.87
CA GLU A 118 4.13 -6.30 -13.47
C GLU A 118 5.19 -6.58 -12.39
N LEU A 119 5.16 -5.85 -11.27
CA LEU A 119 6.07 -6.09 -10.15
C LEU A 119 5.89 -7.49 -9.54
N ILE A 120 4.65 -7.98 -9.42
CA ILE A 120 4.38 -9.34 -8.96
C ILE A 120 4.96 -10.37 -9.93
N GLN A 121 4.75 -10.19 -11.24
CA GLN A 121 5.30 -11.07 -12.28
C GLN A 121 6.83 -11.15 -12.19
N ALA A 122 7.49 -10.04 -11.92
CA ALA A 122 8.95 -9.99 -11.85
C ALA A 122 9.55 -10.77 -10.66
N VAL A 123 8.80 -10.91 -9.54
CA VAL A 123 9.37 -11.46 -8.29
C VAL A 123 8.79 -12.82 -7.90
N ILE A 124 7.61 -13.19 -8.39
CA ILE A 124 6.82 -14.31 -7.86
C ILE A 124 7.50 -15.67 -8.06
N ASP A 125 8.14 -15.90 -9.21
CA ASP A 125 8.82 -17.17 -9.50
C ASP A 125 10.08 -17.34 -8.64
N GLY A 126 10.83 -16.26 -8.41
CA GLY A 126 11.95 -16.25 -7.48
C GLY A 126 11.50 -16.56 -6.04
N MET A 127 10.42 -15.94 -5.57
CA MET A 127 9.82 -16.26 -4.27
C MET A 127 9.38 -17.73 -4.18
N ALA A 128 8.69 -18.23 -5.19
CA ALA A 128 8.23 -19.61 -5.24
C ALA A 128 9.38 -20.63 -5.23
N SER A 129 10.47 -20.34 -5.94
CA SER A 129 11.66 -21.21 -5.98
C SER A 129 12.39 -21.27 -4.62
N ARG A 130 12.40 -20.17 -3.87
CA ARG A 130 12.98 -20.11 -2.52
C ARG A 130 12.04 -20.64 -1.42
N GLY A 131 10.77 -20.97 -1.73
CA GLY A 131 9.80 -21.49 -0.78
C GLY A 131 9.34 -20.44 0.26
N PHE A 132 9.47 -19.16 -0.05
CA PHE A 132 8.97 -18.06 0.77
C PHE A 132 8.70 -16.82 -0.09
N GLY A 133 7.50 -16.26 0.04
CA GLY A 133 7.13 -14.98 -0.57
C GLY A 133 5.93 -14.37 0.13
N ARG A 134 5.97 -13.05 0.35
CA ARG A 134 4.86 -12.29 0.92
C ARG A 134 4.59 -11.07 0.06
N ILE A 135 3.42 -11.04 -0.55
CA ILE A 135 3.01 -9.94 -1.42
C ILE A 135 1.77 -9.30 -0.79
N VAL A 136 1.88 -8.01 -0.49
CA VAL A 136 0.79 -7.20 0.06
C VAL A 136 0.52 -6.03 -0.87
N ASN A 137 -0.74 -5.88 -1.30
CA ASN A 137 -1.16 -4.76 -2.11
C ASN A 137 -1.98 -3.79 -1.26
N ILE A 138 -1.58 -2.53 -1.22
CA ILE A 138 -2.36 -1.46 -0.60
C ILE A 138 -3.41 -1.01 -1.62
N THR A 139 -4.65 -1.41 -1.38
CA THR A 139 -5.76 -1.07 -2.27
C THR A 139 -6.67 0.01 -1.65
N SER A 140 -7.95 -0.21 -1.46
CA SER A 140 -8.89 0.75 -0.87
C SER A 140 -10.17 0.05 -0.42
N MET A 141 -10.81 0.53 0.64
CA MET A 141 -12.18 0.12 0.97
C MET A 141 -13.17 0.38 -0.18
N SER A 142 -12.85 1.27 -1.11
CA SER A 142 -13.67 1.54 -2.29
C SER A 142 -13.83 0.35 -3.24
N VAL A 143 -13.09 -0.74 -3.02
CA VAL A 143 -13.33 -2.04 -3.69
C VAL A 143 -14.68 -2.63 -3.28
N TYR A 144 -15.10 -2.41 -2.05
CA TYR A 144 -16.38 -2.91 -1.51
C TYR A 144 -17.48 -1.84 -1.46
N GLN A 145 -17.12 -0.60 -1.18
CA GLN A 145 -18.06 0.49 -1.03
C GLN A 145 -17.73 1.64 -1.99
N PRO A 146 -18.61 1.99 -2.94
CA PRO A 146 -18.37 3.11 -3.85
C PRO A 146 -18.12 4.41 -3.09
N ILE A 147 -17.11 5.16 -3.53
CA ILE A 147 -16.80 6.50 -3.03
C ILE A 147 -16.92 7.46 -4.19
N SER A 148 -17.83 8.42 -4.10
CA SER A 148 -18.07 9.40 -5.15
C SER A 148 -16.80 10.10 -5.59
N GLY A 149 -16.56 10.16 -6.90
CA GLY A 149 -15.36 10.75 -7.49
C GLY A 149 -14.08 9.91 -7.42
N LEU A 150 -14.16 8.68 -6.89
CA LEU A 150 -13.05 7.70 -6.91
C LEU A 150 -13.31 6.52 -7.85
N ASP A 151 -14.23 6.66 -8.81
CA ASP A 151 -14.69 5.57 -9.68
C ASP A 151 -13.54 4.89 -10.42
N LEU A 152 -12.59 5.67 -10.95
CA LEU A 152 -11.40 5.15 -11.62
C LEU A 152 -10.50 4.34 -10.67
N SER A 153 -10.23 4.88 -9.48
CA SER A 153 -9.43 4.19 -8.46
C SER A 153 -10.12 2.91 -8.00
N SER A 154 -11.44 2.96 -7.77
CA SER A 154 -12.25 1.83 -7.34
C SER A 154 -12.25 0.72 -8.38
N GLY A 155 -12.49 1.06 -9.66
CA GLY A 155 -12.49 0.11 -10.76
C GLY A 155 -11.14 -0.58 -10.95
N ALA A 156 -10.04 0.18 -10.98
CA ALA A 156 -8.70 -0.37 -11.14
C ALA A 156 -8.30 -1.29 -9.97
N ARG A 157 -8.58 -0.87 -8.73
CA ARG A 157 -8.24 -1.67 -7.53
C ARG A 157 -9.14 -2.88 -7.35
N ALA A 158 -10.41 -2.80 -7.73
CA ALA A 158 -11.30 -3.96 -7.78
C ALA A 158 -10.85 -4.97 -8.84
N GLY A 159 -10.45 -4.48 -10.02
CA GLY A 159 -9.84 -5.30 -11.07
C GLY A 159 -8.58 -6.02 -10.60
N LEU A 160 -7.65 -5.30 -9.95
CA LEU A 160 -6.47 -5.88 -9.34
C LEU A 160 -6.83 -6.98 -8.31
N THR A 161 -7.75 -6.68 -7.41
CA THR A 161 -8.19 -7.61 -6.36
C THR A 161 -8.74 -8.90 -6.95
N ALA A 162 -9.62 -8.79 -7.96
CA ALA A 162 -10.21 -9.95 -8.65
C ALA A 162 -9.16 -10.76 -9.41
N PHE A 163 -8.24 -10.08 -10.12
CA PHE A 163 -7.15 -10.71 -10.86
C PHE A 163 -6.25 -11.53 -9.92
N LEU A 164 -5.82 -10.94 -8.81
CA LEU A 164 -4.88 -11.56 -7.88
C LEU A 164 -5.49 -12.69 -7.06
N ALA A 165 -6.81 -12.74 -6.90
CA ALA A 165 -7.50 -13.85 -6.22
C ALA A 165 -7.24 -15.20 -6.92
N GLY A 166 -7.16 -15.20 -8.26
CA GLY A 166 -6.77 -16.36 -9.05
C GLY A 166 -5.28 -16.68 -8.92
N VAL A 167 -4.43 -15.66 -9.09
CA VAL A 167 -2.97 -15.80 -9.04
C VAL A 167 -2.49 -16.35 -7.70
N ALA A 168 -3.04 -15.87 -6.58
CA ALA A 168 -2.67 -16.32 -5.24
C ALA A 168 -2.78 -17.86 -5.07
N ARG A 169 -3.73 -18.50 -5.74
CA ARG A 169 -3.95 -19.94 -5.67
C ARG A 169 -2.85 -20.74 -6.37
N THR A 170 -2.22 -20.17 -7.41
CA THR A 170 -1.21 -20.89 -8.21
C THR A 170 0.11 -21.07 -7.48
N VAL A 171 0.42 -20.21 -6.51
CA VAL A 171 1.69 -20.18 -5.78
C VAL A 171 1.59 -20.56 -4.30
N ALA A 172 0.38 -20.78 -3.80
CA ALA A 172 0.13 -21.09 -2.38
C ALA A 172 0.91 -22.33 -1.89
N ALA A 173 1.01 -23.38 -2.72
CA ALA A 173 1.77 -24.59 -2.40
C ALA A 173 3.29 -24.36 -2.24
N ARG A 174 3.79 -23.19 -2.68
CA ARG A 174 5.19 -22.78 -2.58
C ARG A 174 5.44 -21.79 -1.44
N ASN A 175 4.49 -21.70 -0.48
CA ASN A 175 4.56 -20.74 0.63
C ASN A 175 4.70 -19.28 0.18
N VAL A 176 4.08 -18.95 -0.96
CA VAL A 176 3.93 -17.56 -1.44
C VAL A 176 2.49 -17.12 -1.21
N THR A 177 2.31 -16.02 -0.51
CA THR A 177 0.98 -15.45 -0.25
C THR A 177 0.82 -14.10 -0.93
N ILE A 178 -0.39 -13.84 -1.45
CA ILE A 178 -0.77 -12.56 -2.04
C ILE A 178 -2.04 -12.09 -1.35
N ASN A 179 -1.96 -10.97 -0.64
CA ASN A 179 -3.09 -10.40 0.07
C ASN A 179 -3.23 -8.90 -0.22
N ASN A 180 -4.41 -8.36 0.04
CA ASN A 180 -4.69 -6.95 -0.10
C ASN A 180 -5.06 -6.36 1.26
N ILE A 181 -4.57 -5.14 1.56
CA ILE A 181 -5.06 -4.34 2.68
C ILE A 181 -5.86 -3.18 2.10
N LEU A 182 -7.08 -3.02 2.60
CA LEU A 182 -8.04 -2.03 2.16
C LEU A 182 -8.18 -0.94 3.22
N PRO A 183 -7.43 0.17 3.12
CA PRO A 183 -7.55 1.26 4.06
C PRO A 183 -8.90 1.98 3.96
N GLY A 184 -9.48 2.33 5.10
CA GLY A 184 -10.49 3.33 5.26
C GLY A 184 -9.89 4.73 5.38
N LYS A 185 -10.20 5.44 6.47
CA LYS A 185 -9.70 6.80 6.75
C LYS A 185 -8.48 6.76 7.68
N PHE A 186 -7.31 7.05 7.13
CA PHE A 186 -6.04 7.11 7.85
C PHE A 186 -5.46 8.51 7.87
N ASP A 187 -4.79 8.91 8.96
CA ASP A 187 -4.14 10.20 9.11
C ASP A 187 -2.87 10.27 8.25
N THR A 188 -3.05 10.74 7.04
CA THR A 188 -2.01 10.91 6.02
C THR A 188 -2.15 12.28 5.37
N ASP A 189 -1.13 12.74 4.66
CA ASP A 189 -1.18 14.02 3.93
C ASP A 189 -2.36 14.06 2.95
N ARG A 190 -2.75 12.91 2.38
CA ARG A 190 -3.89 12.80 1.47
C ARG A 190 -5.22 13.13 2.18
N ILE A 191 -5.49 12.57 3.35
CA ILE A 191 -6.71 12.85 4.09
C ILE A 191 -6.70 14.28 4.64
N ARG A 192 -5.55 14.77 5.10
CA ARG A 192 -5.37 16.16 5.55
C ARG A 192 -5.66 17.15 4.43
N GLY A 193 -5.16 16.88 3.21
CA GLY A 193 -5.48 17.67 2.02
C GLY A 193 -6.99 17.69 1.70
N SER A 194 -7.65 16.53 1.80
CA SER A 194 -9.10 16.40 1.60
C SER A 194 -9.90 17.15 2.68
N ILE A 195 -9.47 17.08 3.95
CA ILE A 195 -10.08 17.81 5.07
C ILE A 195 -9.98 19.32 4.83
N ARG A 196 -8.80 19.81 4.46
CA ARG A 196 -8.56 21.23 4.15
C ARG A 196 -9.46 21.74 3.01
N PHE A 197 -9.51 20.99 1.91
CA PHE A 197 -10.39 21.32 0.79
C PHE A 197 -11.86 21.36 1.19
N SER A 198 -12.32 20.37 1.93
CA SER A 198 -13.72 20.26 2.39
C SER A 198 -14.07 21.37 3.39
N ALA A 199 -13.16 21.72 4.31
CA ALA A 199 -13.32 22.83 5.26
C ALA A 199 -13.49 24.16 4.52
N GLN A 200 -12.64 24.44 3.53
CA GLN A 200 -12.72 25.63 2.72
C GLN A 200 -14.04 25.74 1.96
N LYS A 201 -14.49 24.63 1.35
CA LYS A 201 -15.77 24.56 0.60
C LYS A 201 -16.98 24.76 1.50
N ALA A 202 -16.92 24.26 2.73
CA ALA A 202 -18.02 24.34 3.71
C ALA A 202 -17.99 25.62 4.55
N GLY A 203 -16.93 26.46 4.47
CA GLY A 203 -16.80 27.66 5.29
C GLY A 203 -16.61 27.38 6.78
N VAL A 204 -15.99 26.24 7.12
CA VAL A 204 -15.71 25.84 8.52
C VAL A 204 -14.20 25.74 8.76
N SER A 205 -13.76 25.63 10.02
CA SER A 205 -12.35 25.44 10.34
C SER A 205 -11.86 24.02 9.95
N GLU A 206 -10.56 23.87 9.67
CA GLU A 206 -9.96 22.54 9.44
C GLU A 206 -10.17 21.61 10.63
N ALA A 207 -10.12 22.12 11.86
CA ALA A 207 -10.36 21.36 13.08
C ALA A 207 -11.80 20.80 13.14
N GLN A 208 -12.79 21.62 12.83
CA GLN A 208 -14.20 21.18 12.79
C GLN A 208 -14.42 20.12 11.70
N GLN A 209 -13.81 20.30 10.52
CA GLN A 209 -13.91 19.32 9.45
C GLN A 209 -13.16 18.02 9.79
N ALA A 210 -12.01 18.08 10.46
CA ALA A 210 -11.27 16.93 10.94
C ALA A 210 -12.08 16.11 11.97
N GLU A 211 -12.67 16.80 12.94
CA GLU A 211 -13.56 16.19 13.93
C GLU A 211 -14.77 15.52 13.25
N LYS A 212 -15.41 16.21 12.32
CA LYS A 212 -16.51 15.63 11.54
C LYS A 212 -16.07 14.37 10.81
N THR A 213 -14.92 14.42 10.14
CA THR A 213 -14.35 13.28 9.38
C THR A 213 -14.03 12.09 10.27
N ALA A 214 -13.50 12.34 11.47
CA ALA A 214 -13.24 11.32 12.48
C ALA A 214 -14.54 10.71 13.03
N ASN A 215 -15.53 11.53 13.29
CA ASN A 215 -16.84 11.11 13.81
C ASN A 215 -17.67 10.26 12.84
N GLU A 216 -17.39 10.33 11.54
CA GLU A 216 -17.99 9.43 10.53
C GLU A 216 -17.49 7.99 10.68
N VAL A 217 -16.29 7.78 11.25
CA VAL A 217 -15.75 6.45 11.53
C VAL A 217 -16.37 5.93 12.84
N PRO A 218 -16.88 4.71 12.92
CA PRO A 218 -17.40 4.14 14.17
C PRO A 218 -16.39 4.20 15.34
N ALA A 219 -15.10 3.99 15.06
CA ALA A 219 -14.02 4.13 16.04
C ALA A 219 -13.77 5.58 16.50
N LYS A 220 -14.48 6.58 15.95
CA LYS A 220 -14.41 8.02 16.30
C LYS A 220 -13.01 8.64 16.16
N ARG A 221 -12.19 8.08 15.32
CA ARG A 221 -10.85 8.56 14.98
C ARG A 221 -10.41 8.09 13.59
N LEU A 222 -9.37 8.71 13.09
CA LEU A 222 -8.62 8.17 11.96
C LEU A 222 -7.70 7.04 12.43
N GLY A 223 -7.41 6.09 11.55
CA GLY A 223 -6.31 5.15 11.74
C GLY A 223 -4.96 5.83 11.58
N THR A 224 -3.90 5.27 12.14
CA THR A 224 -2.55 5.79 11.99
C THR A 224 -1.73 4.97 10.98
N PRO A 225 -0.72 5.56 10.30
CA PRO A 225 0.19 4.80 9.45
C PRO A 225 0.88 3.64 10.17
N GLU A 226 1.13 3.77 11.46
CA GLU A 226 1.72 2.75 12.32
C GLU A 226 0.79 1.54 12.47
N GLU A 227 -0.49 1.76 12.77
CA GLU A 227 -1.51 0.68 12.83
C GLU A 227 -1.60 -0.07 11.50
N PHE A 228 -1.54 0.67 10.40
CA PHE A 228 -1.53 0.08 9.06
C PHE A 228 -0.27 -0.75 8.80
N GLY A 229 0.89 -0.22 9.17
CA GLY A 229 2.19 -0.88 9.03
C GLY A 229 2.26 -2.19 9.82
N ILE A 230 1.76 -2.21 11.07
CA ILE A 230 1.71 -3.41 11.90
C ILE A 230 0.87 -4.51 11.24
N ALA A 231 -0.28 -4.17 10.67
CA ALA A 231 -1.11 -5.15 9.94
C ALA A 231 -0.42 -5.67 8.68
N CYS A 232 0.29 -4.79 7.96
CA CYS A 232 1.10 -5.18 6.81
C CYS A 232 2.22 -6.14 7.23
N ALA A 233 2.99 -5.83 8.27
CA ALA A 233 4.06 -6.67 8.78
C ALA A 233 3.54 -8.04 9.25
N PHE A 234 2.35 -8.10 9.88
CA PHE A 234 1.71 -9.36 10.21
C PHE A 234 1.41 -10.21 8.97
N LEU A 235 0.82 -9.64 7.91
CA LEU A 235 0.56 -10.37 6.67
C LEU A 235 1.85 -10.81 5.96
N CYS A 236 2.95 -10.11 6.17
CA CYS A 236 4.27 -10.48 5.67
C CYS A 236 4.98 -11.53 6.52
N SER A 237 4.51 -11.81 7.74
CA SER A 237 5.18 -12.68 8.70
C SER A 237 5.28 -14.14 8.23
N ALA A 238 6.18 -14.90 8.85
CA ALA A 238 6.26 -16.34 8.69
C ALA A 238 4.96 -17.04 9.17
N HIS A 239 4.22 -16.42 10.10
CA HIS A 239 2.99 -16.96 10.68
C HIS A 239 1.75 -16.78 9.80
N ALA A 240 1.80 -15.91 8.79
CA ALA A 240 0.68 -15.61 7.88
C ALA A 240 0.65 -16.55 6.64
N GLY A 241 1.43 -17.62 6.60
CA GLY A 241 1.55 -18.51 5.43
C GLY A 241 0.25 -19.20 5.02
N TYR A 242 -0.76 -19.24 5.88
CA TYR A 242 -2.09 -19.83 5.57
C TYR A 242 -3.14 -18.77 5.19
N ILE A 243 -2.75 -17.49 5.12
CA ILE A 243 -3.59 -16.36 4.70
C ILE A 243 -3.15 -15.95 3.29
N THR A 244 -3.95 -16.29 2.27
CA THR A 244 -3.68 -15.90 0.89
C THR A 244 -4.96 -15.66 0.10
N GLY A 245 -4.91 -14.76 -0.88
CA GLY A 245 -6.05 -14.35 -1.69
C GLY A 245 -7.10 -13.56 -0.90
N ARG A 246 -6.72 -12.88 0.20
CA ARG A 246 -7.65 -12.21 1.10
C ARG A 246 -7.54 -10.69 1.05
N ASN A 247 -8.66 -10.07 1.37
CA ASN A 247 -8.80 -8.64 1.55
C ASN A 247 -8.96 -8.35 3.05
N LEU A 248 -8.00 -7.65 3.63
CA LEU A 248 -8.07 -7.19 5.00
C LEU A 248 -8.54 -5.73 5.01
N ILE A 249 -9.74 -5.48 5.48
CA ILE A 249 -10.25 -4.11 5.66
C ILE A 249 -9.70 -3.55 6.96
N LEU A 250 -9.08 -2.38 6.89
CA LEU A 250 -8.64 -1.59 8.04
C LEU A 250 -9.32 -0.22 7.98
N ASP A 251 -10.42 -0.04 8.67
CA ASP A 251 -11.27 1.14 8.48
C ASP A 251 -11.96 1.66 9.74
N GLY A 252 -11.69 1.07 10.92
CA GLY A 252 -12.33 1.46 12.17
C GLY A 252 -13.83 1.17 12.21
N GLY A 253 -14.29 0.19 11.40
CA GLY A 253 -15.70 -0.21 11.31
C GLY A 253 -16.52 0.63 10.33
N LEU A 254 -15.89 1.38 9.44
CA LEU A 254 -16.57 2.29 8.52
C LEU A 254 -17.39 1.54 7.45
N TYR A 255 -16.91 0.40 6.97
CA TYR A 255 -17.65 -0.47 6.06
C TYR A 255 -18.73 -1.25 6.80
N PRO A 256 -20.03 -1.07 6.45
CA PRO A 256 -21.12 -1.68 7.21
C PRO A 256 -21.43 -3.12 6.79
N GLY A 257 -20.78 -3.66 5.78
CA GLY A 257 -21.05 -5.01 5.26
C GLY A 257 -20.42 -6.09 6.15
N ALA A 258 -21.08 -7.24 6.18
CA ALA A 258 -20.55 -8.45 6.85
C ALA A 258 -19.68 -9.30 5.91
N PHE A 259 -19.81 -9.13 4.57
CA PHE A 259 -19.13 -9.89 3.52
C PHE A 259 -18.64 -8.96 2.42
#